data_3287cfc1b5d87afa6c5c91abf29959d8
#
_entry.id   3287cfc1b5d87afa6c5c91abf29959d8
#
_cell.length_a   1.000
_cell.length_b   1.000
_cell.length_c   1.000
_cell.angle_alpha   90.00
_cell.angle_beta   90.00
_cell.angle_gamma   90.00
#
_symmetry.space_group_name_H-M   'P 1'
#
loop_
_entity.id
_entity.type
_entity.pdbx_description
1 polymer ?
#
loop_
_entity_poly.entity_id
_entity_poly.type
_entity_poly.pdbx_seq_one_letter_code
_entity_poly.pdbx_strand_id
1 'polypeptide(L)'
;MSTMNIKGILLDNRYRIVDKIGVGGMADVYLGEDTLLGRQVAIKVLHANFANDDEFVTRFKREAQAAGKLNHPNIVNMYDVGFKTYTISLWNM
;
A
#
# COMPACT_ATOMS: atom_id res chain seq x y z
N MET A 1 -15.36 -14.30 6.22
CA MET A 1 -14.84 -13.49 5.95
C MET A 1 -13.57 -13.23 6.22
N SER A 2 -12.78 -13.18 5.49
CA SER A 2 -11.52 -13.02 5.78
C SER A 2 -11.14 -11.69 5.61
N THR A 3 -10.61 -11.12 6.53
CA THR A 3 -10.00 -9.90 6.39
C THR A 3 -8.57 -10.08 6.23
N MET A 4 -7.97 -9.34 5.35
CA MET A 4 -6.58 -9.28 5.25
C MET A 4 -6.06 -8.69 6.51
N ASN A 5 -5.24 -9.40 7.19
CA ASN A 5 -4.58 -8.86 8.38
C ASN A 5 -3.09 -8.86 8.12
N ILE A 6 -2.58 -7.74 7.65
CA ILE A 6 -1.16 -7.60 7.37
C ILE A 6 -0.48 -6.69 8.38
N LYS A 7 -1.16 -6.42 9.49
CA LYS A 7 -0.61 -5.63 10.57
C LYS A 7 0.64 -6.29 11.13
N GLY A 8 1.67 -5.52 11.34
CA GLY A 8 2.93 -6.03 11.86
C GLY A 8 3.92 -6.53 10.80
N ILE A 9 3.47 -6.61 9.56
CA ILE A 9 4.33 -7.08 8.47
C ILE A 9 5.32 -5.99 8.08
N LEU A 10 6.53 -6.40 7.76
CA LEU A 10 7.59 -5.51 7.33
C LEU A 10 7.75 -5.66 5.81
N LEU A 11 7.38 -4.64 5.06
CA LEU A 11 7.48 -4.64 3.60
C LEU A 11 8.87 -4.20 3.17
N ASP A 12 9.45 -4.91 2.23
CA ASP A 12 10.77 -4.58 1.67
C ASP A 12 11.81 -4.38 2.76
N ASN A 13 11.66 -5.11 3.86
CA ASN A 13 12.55 -5.03 5.02
C ASN A 13 12.72 -3.58 5.52
N ARG A 14 11.74 -2.73 5.29
CA ARG A 14 11.83 -1.32 5.60
C ARG A 14 10.54 -0.73 6.18
N TYR A 15 9.39 -1.02 5.57
CA TYR A 15 8.14 -0.37 5.93
C TYR A 15 7.30 -1.30 6.78
N ARG A 16 7.13 -0.95 8.06
CA ARG A 16 6.32 -1.75 8.97
C ARG A 16 4.88 -1.31 8.92
N ILE A 17 3.97 -2.23 8.74
CA ILE A 17 2.55 -1.92 8.76
C ILE A 17 2.08 -1.91 10.21
N VAL A 18 1.64 -0.73 10.67
CA VAL A 18 1.30 -0.53 12.08
C VAL A 18 -0.18 -0.78 12.35
N ASP A 19 -1.06 -0.19 11.56
CA ASP A 19 -2.49 -0.30 11.82
C ASP A 19 -3.29 0.05 10.57
N LYS A 20 -4.52 -0.43 10.48
CA LYS A 20 -5.43 -0.06 9.40
C LYS A 20 -6.15 1.21 9.81
N ILE A 21 -6.03 2.26 9.02
CA ILE A 21 -6.62 3.56 9.35
C ILE A 21 -7.74 3.98 8.39
N GLY A 22 -7.96 3.25 7.33
CA GLY A 22 -9.04 3.59 6.41
C GLY A 22 -9.44 2.41 5.55
N VAL A 23 -10.70 2.41 5.13
CA VAL A 23 -11.26 1.38 4.26
C VAL A 23 -11.94 2.08 3.11
N GLY A 24 -11.52 1.76 1.90
CA GLY A 24 -12.14 2.30 0.70
C GLY A 24 -12.79 1.21 -0.13
N GLY A 25 -13.44 1.60 -1.21
CA GLY A 25 -14.08 0.64 -2.11
C GLY A 25 -13.09 -0.21 -2.89
N MET A 26 -11.93 0.36 -3.20
CA MET A 26 -10.92 -0.30 -4.02
C MET A 26 -9.69 -0.70 -3.23
N ALA A 27 -9.35 0.06 -2.20
CA ALA A 27 -8.13 -0.15 -1.43
C ALA A 27 -8.34 0.20 0.03
N ASP A 28 -7.55 -0.41 0.88
CA ASP A 28 -7.49 -0.05 2.29
C ASP A 28 -6.25 0.78 2.53
N VAL A 29 -6.29 1.61 3.56
CA VAL A 29 -5.15 2.46 3.93
C VAL A 29 -4.64 2.03 5.29
N TYR A 30 -3.34 1.85 5.38
CA TYR A 30 -2.68 1.50 6.62
C TYR A 30 -1.71 2.59 7.03
N LEU A 31 -1.57 2.79 8.33
CA LEU A 31 -0.49 3.58 8.87
C LEU A 31 0.75 2.70 8.85
N GLY A 32 1.84 3.21 8.35
CA GLY A 32 3.10 2.50 8.34
C GLY A 32 4.22 3.33 8.93
N GLU A 33 5.32 2.67 9.19
CA GLU A 33 6.52 3.29 9.68
C GLU A 33 7.67 2.98 8.74
N ASP A 34 8.35 4.01 8.24
CA ASP A 34 9.57 3.85 7.47
C ASP A 34 10.70 3.66 8.49
N THR A 35 11.11 2.42 8.69
CA THR A 35 12.10 2.11 9.73
C THR A 35 13.49 2.60 9.38
N LEU A 36 13.76 2.90 8.14
CA LEU A 36 15.05 3.42 7.71
C LEU A 36 15.18 4.91 8.05
N LEU A 37 14.14 5.69 7.76
CA LEU A 37 14.15 7.12 7.96
C LEU A 37 13.45 7.56 9.25
N GLY A 38 12.83 6.64 9.95
CA GLY A 38 12.18 6.96 11.23
C GLY A 38 10.98 7.87 11.10
N ARG A 39 10.16 7.70 10.06
CA ARG A 39 8.99 8.56 9.85
C ARG A 39 7.78 7.74 9.49
N GLN A 40 6.61 8.36 9.65
CA GLN A 40 5.35 7.71 9.32
C GLN A 40 5.04 7.82 7.83
N VAL A 41 4.40 6.79 7.30
CA VAL A 41 3.95 6.75 5.92
C VAL A 41 2.53 6.19 5.88
N ALA A 42 1.79 6.51 4.82
CA ALA A 42 0.52 5.86 4.56
C ALA A 42 0.77 4.79 3.50
N ILE A 43 0.16 3.64 3.69
CA ILE A 43 0.33 2.50 2.79
C ILE A 43 -1.04 2.11 2.28
N LYS A 44 -1.27 2.29 0.98
CA LYS A 44 -2.53 1.88 0.36
C LYS A 44 -2.34 0.50 -0.25
N VAL A 45 -3.25 -0.39 0.06
CA VAL A 45 -3.21 -1.77 -0.42
C VAL A 45 -4.45 -2.03 -1.25
N LEU A 46 -4.27 -2.30 -2.52
CA LEU A 46 -5.38 -2.61 -3.43
C LEU A 46 -6.06 -3.91 -2.96
N HIS A 47 -7.38 -3.91 -2.92
CA HIS A 47 -8.13 -5.11 -2.51
C HIS A 47 -7.82 -6.28 -3.44
N ALA A 48 -7.70 -7.45 -2.88
CA ALA A 48 -7.29 -8.64 -3.61
C ALA A 48 -8.21 -8.96 -4.80
N ASN A 49 -9.50 -8.69 -4.67
CA ASN A 49 -10.43 -8.98 -5.76
C ASN A 49 -10.27 -8.05 -6.96
N PHE A 50 -9.51 -6.96 -6.82
CA PHE A 50 -9.21 -6.07 -7.93
C PHE A 50 -7.77 -6.22 -8.43
N ALA A 51 -6.96 -7.00 -7.75
CA ALA A 51 -5.54 -7.11 -8.06
C ALA A 51 -5.27 -7.70 -9.44
N ASN A 52 -6.20 -8.49 -9.96
CA ASN A 52 -6.06 -9.08 -11.29
C ASN A 52 -6.86 -8.33 -12.35
N ASP A 53 -7.43 -7.19 -12.01
CA ASP A 53 -8.19 -6.39 -12.95
C ASP A 53 -7.31 -5.24 -13.43
N ASP A 54 -6.88 -5.31 -14.68
CA ASP A 54 -5.94 -4.33 -15.22
C ASP A 54 -6.45 -2.90 -15.14
N GLU A 55 -7.74 -2.71 -15.26
CA GLU A 55 -8.32 -1.37 -15.18
C GLU A 55 -8.15 -0.78 -13.79
N PHE A 56 -8.41 -1.56 -12.75
CA PHE A 56 -8.26 -1.09 -11.39
C PHE A 56 -6.79 -0.90 -11.03
N VAL A 57 -5.93 -1.80 -11.45
CA VAL A 57 -4.50 -1.68 -11.21
C VAL A 57 -3.94 -0.43 -11.89
N THR A 58 -4.34 -0.17 -13.12
CA THR A 58 -3.90 1.01 -13.86
C THR A 58 -4.34 2.29 -13.16
N ARG A 59 -5.59 2.33 -12.71
CA ARG A 59 -6.13 3.49 -11.99
C ARG A 59 -5.38 3.71 -10.68
N PHE A 60 -5.10 2.64 -9.97
CA PHE A 60 -4.37 2.69 -8.70
C PHE A 60 -2.97 3.28 -8.90
N LYS A 61 -2.26 2.82 -9.93
CA LYS A 61 -0.93 3.32 -10.26
C LYS A 61 -0.96 4.78 -10.70
N ARG A 62 -1.95 5.13 -11.52
CA ARG A 62 -2.08 6.49 -12.04
C ARG A 62 -2.33 7.48 -10.90
N GLU A 63 -3.15 7.10 -9.95
CA GLU A 63 -3.45 7.94 -8.80
C GLU A 63 -2.18 8.20 -7.98
N ALA A 64 -1.40 7.16 -7.73
CA ALA A 64 -0.15 7.30 -7.00
C ALA A 64 0.85 8.19 -7.75
N GLN A 65 0.96 8.02 -9.06
CA GLN A 65 1.87 8.82 -9.86
C GLN A 65 1.46 10.29 -9.90
N ALA A 66 0.18 10.55 -9.99
CA ALA A 66 -0.31 11.92 -10.02
C ALA A 66 0.01 12.66 -8.72
N ALA A 67 -0.18 12.00 -7.59
CA ALA A 67 0.13 12.59 -6.30
C ALA A 67 1.63 12.77 -6.12
N GLY A 68 2.42 11.81 -6.61
CA GLY A 68 3.87 11.87 -6.51
C GLY A 68 4.51 13.03 -7.22
N LYS A 69 3.82 13.60 -8.22
CA LYS A 69 4.34 14.74 -8.92
C LYS A 69 4.60 15.95 -8.05
N LEU A 70 3.89 16.05 -6.95
CA LEU A 70 3.94 17.26 -6.15
C LEU A 70 5.19 17.34 -5.29
N ASN A 71 5.52 16.29 -4.58
CA ASN A 71 6.66 16.37 -3.68
C ASN A 71 7.37 15.08 -3.40
N HIS A 72 6.70 13.97 -3.51
CA HIS A 72 7.25 12.72 -3.02
C HIS A 72 7.04 11.60 -3.99
N PRO A 73 8.04 10.77 -4.17
CA PRO A 73 7.85 9.60 -4.97
C PRO A 73 6.90 8.67 -4.25
N ASN A 74 5.76 8.42 -4.84
CA ASN A 74 4.89 7.38 -4.37
C ASN A 74 5.25 6.14 -5.14
N ILE A 75 5.71 5.15 -4.43
CA ILE A 75 6.19 3.94 -5.05
C ILE A 75 5.02 2.97 -5.13
N VAL A 76 4.76 2.46 -6.33
CA VAL A 76 3.76 1.41 -6.50
C VAL A 76 4.52 0.14 -6.82
N ASN A 77 4.46 -0.80 -5.92
CA ASN A 77 5.16 -2.06 -6.06
C ASN A 77 4.26 -3.22 -5.72
N MET A 78 4.66 -4.40 -6.14
CA MET A 78 4.00 -5.63 -5.77
C MET A 78 4.83 -6.30 -4.70
N TYR A 79 4.20 -6.65 -3.59
CA TYR A 79 4.88 -7.30 -2.47
C TYR A 79 4.24 -8.65 -2.18
N ASP A 80 5.06 -9.64 -1.96
CA ASP A 80 4.59 -10.96 -1.57
C ASP A 80 4.47 -11.06 -0.07
N VAL A 81 3.31 -11.52 0.39
CA VAL A 81 3.07 -11.75 1.80
C VAL A 81 2.49 -13.15 1.90
N GLY A 82 3.28 -14.09 2.37
CA GLY A 82 2.90 -15.49 2.37
C GLY A 82 2.73 -15.99 0.95
N PHE A 83 1.52 -16.41 0.61
CA PHE A 83 1.24 -16.94 -0.72
C PHE A 83 0.52 -15.92 -1.61
N LYS A 84 0.37 -14.70 -1.15
CA LYS A 84 -0.36 -13.68 -1.90
C LYS A 84 0.54 -12.53 -2.27
N THR A 85 0.26 -11.93 -3.42
CA THR A 85 0.95 -10.74 -3.89
C THR A 85 -0.01 -9.56 -3.78
N TYR A 86 0.44 -8.49 -3.17
CA TYR A 86 -0.36 -7.28 -2.99
C TYR A 86 0.21 -6.13 -3.80
N THR A 87 -0.66 -5.34 -4.40
CA THR A 87 -0.27 -4.11 -5.07
C THR A 87 -0.40 -2.98 -4.05
N ILE A 88 0.69 -2.30 -3.79
CA ILE A 88 0.79 -1.34 -2.70
C ILE A 88 1.36 -0.03 -3.20
N SER A 89 0.83 1.09 -2.73
CA SER A 89 1.42 2.39 -2.94
C SER A 89 1.80 3.01 -1.60
N LEU A 90 2.93 3.70 -1.56
CA LEU A 90 3.47 4.32 -0.37
C LEU A 90 3.36 5.83 -0.49
N TRP A 91 2.87 6.46 0.57
CA TRP A 91 2.62 7.89 0.60
C TRP A 91 3.24 8.48 1.85
N ASN A 92 3.98 9.56 1.71
CA ASN A 92 4.51 10.25 2.88
C ASN A 92 3.41 10.99 3.62
N MET A 93 3.48 10.98 4.91
CA MET A 93 2.52 11.68 5.76
C MET A 93 3.08 12.99 6.29
#